data_6f486039a763e9a7a7f64c97da1bbc58
#
_entry.id   6f486039a763e9a7a7f64c97da1bbc58
#
_cell.length_a   1.000
_cell.length_b   1.000
_cell.length_c   1.000
_cell.angle_alpha   90.00
_cell.angle_beta   90.00
_cell.angle_gamma   90.00
#
_symmetry.space_group_name_H-M   'P 1'
#
loop_
_entity.id
_entity.type
_entity.pdbx_description
1 polymer ?
#
loop_
_entity_poly.entity_id
_entity_poly.type
_entity_poly.pdbx_seq_one_letter_code
_entity_poly.pdbx_strand_id
1 'polypeptide(L)'
;MTEQPTTVTTVAEGVARVSWADEVQHQGLPAAVDVVRRVVEEALDAHVRVETLVAPDDETAQRVATWSGMRREGVMRGVTVSGEAVDRIVYARLVTDEPVHEPQGFRALLNSFLPRKRAISQMLVRDDDERVLLCQLTYKNDWDLPGGVVEVGESPQLAVTREVREELGLSLEAGPLLLTDWLPPWSGWDDALCLVFDGGVHPEAVLDELVRQEREIRHAAFCTLTEVEERCADFTARRIVSALANVGGAGPAYTESGR
;
A
#
# COMPACT_ATOMS: atom_id res chain seq x y z
N MET A 1 34.50 -20.51 25.95
CA MET A 1 34.44 -20.14 24.51
C MET A 1 33.68 -18.84 24.45
N THR A 2 34.34 -17.74 24.16
CA THR A 2 33.71 -16.45 23.92
C THR A 2 32.91 -16.60 22.62
N GLU A 3 31.57 -16.55 22.68
CA GLU A 3 30.74 -16.48 21.48
C GLU A 3 31.20 -15.32 20.62
N GLN A 4 31.37 -15.56 19.33
CA GLN A 4 31.71 -14.47 18.42
C GLN A 4 30.49 -13.52 18.35
N PRO A 5 30.71 -12.20 18.48
CA PRO A 5 29.60 -11.24 18.54
C PRO A 5 28.77 -11.18 17.25
N THR A 6 29.29 -11.74 16.16
CA THR A 6 28.61 -11.89 14.85
C THR A 6 28.91 -13.25 14.25
N THR A 7 27.94 -13.84 13.56
CA THR A 7 28.09 -15.11 12.84
C THR A 7 27.67 -14.97 11.39
N VAL A 8 28.40 -15.64 10.49
CA VAL A 8 28.06 -15.75 9.06
C VAL A 8 27.89 -17.23 8.74
N THR A 9 26.73 -17.61 8.20
CA THR A 9 26.43 -18.99 7.85
C THR A 9 25.95 -19.05 6.40
N THR A 10 26.55 -19.90 5.56
CA THR A 10 26.01 -20.17 4.21
C THR A 10 24.71 -20.97 4.35
N VAL A 11 23.60 -20.41 3.88
CA VAL A 11 22.26 -21.02 3.99
C VAL A 11 21.77 -21.62 2.68
N ALA A 12 22.34 -21.16 1.56
CA ALA A 12 22.14 -21.72 0.22
C ALA A 12 23.35 -21.37 -0.65
N GLU A 13 23.44 -21.93 -1.86
CA GLU A 13 24.49 -21.56 -2.82
C GLU A 13 24.44 -20.05 -3.10
N GLY A 14 25.58 -19.37 -2.87
CA GLY A 14 25.70 -17.93 -3.05
C GLY A 14 24.97 -17.06 -2.01
N VAL A 15 24.37 -17.64 -0.95
CA VAL A 15 23.59 -16.93 0.05
C VAL A 15 24.19 -17.15 1.44
N ALA A 16 24.59 -16.06 2.08
CA ALA A 16 24.99 -16.07 3.50
C ALA A 16 23.89 -15.44 4.38
N ARG A 17 23.79 -15.94 5.61
CA ARG A 17 22.99 -15.31 6.67
C ARG A 17 23.90 -14.80 7.76
N VAL A 18 23.73 -13.51 8.09
CA VAL A 18 24.43 -12.85 9.21
C VAL A 18 23.48 -12.79 10.39
N SER A 19 23.99 -13.10 11.56
CA SER A 19 23.34 -12.84 12.84
C SER A 19 24.34 -12.20 13.79
N TRP A 20 23.83 -11.46 14.78
CA TRP A 20 24.63 -10.81 15.81
C TRP A 20 23.97 -10.97 17.17
N ALA A 21 24.81 -10.97 18.20
CA ALA A 21 24.40 -11.08 19.58
C ALA A 21 23.95 -9.72 20.13
N ASP A 22 23.16 -9.72 21.21
CA ASP A 22 22.64 -8.52 21.88
C ASP A 22 23.76 -7.55 22.31
N GLU A 23 24.94 -8.06 22.63
CA GLU A 23 26.11 -7.26 23.00
C GLU A 23 26.54 -6.30 21.87
N VAL A 24 26.31 -6.65 20.62
CA VAL A 24 26.56 -5.75 19.47
C VAL A 24 25.58 -4.57 19.50
N GLN A 25 24.31 -4.84 19.79
CA GLN A 25 23.28 -3.80 19.88
C GLN A 25 23.53 -2.87 21.09
N HIS A 26 24.01 -3.40 22.21
CA HIS A 26 24.29 -2.65 23.44
C HIS A 26 25.46 -1.68 23.32
N GLN A 27 26.31 -1.77 22.30
CA GLN A 27 27.38 -0.80 22.01
C GLN A 27 26.84 0.55 21.49
N GLY A 28 25.56 0.66 21.28
CA GLY A 28 24.89 1.82 20.67
C GLY A 28 24.79 1.70 19.14
N LEU A 29 23.75 2.32 18.59
CA LEU A 29 23.38 2.15 17.18
C LEU A 29 24.55 2.41 16.19
N PRO A 30 25.34 3.48 16.29
CA PRO A 30 26.44 3.72 15.33
C PRO A 30 27.47 2.58 15.32
N ALA A 31 27.90 2.14 16.50
CA ALA A 31 28.90 1.08 16.63
C ALA A 31 28.37 -0.28 16.13
N ALA A 32 27.13 -0.61 16.48
CA ALA A 32 26.47 -1.83 16.00
C ALA A 32 26.34 -1.85 14.46
N VAL A 33 25.94 -0.71 13.87
CA VAL A 33 25.84 -0.54 12.42
C VAL A 33 27.19 -0.73 11.74
N ASP A 34 28.26 -0.16 12.27
CA ASP A 34 29.61 -0.29 11.70
C ASP A 34 30.15 -1.73 11.78
N VAL A 35 29.85 -2.44 12.87
CA VAL A 35 30.22 -3.86 13.02
C VAL A 35 29.46 -4.71 11.99
N VAL A 36 28.12 -4.60 11.94
CA VAL A 36 27.29 -5.42 11.05
C VAL A 36 27.56 -5.08 9.58
N ARG A 37 27.75 -3.79 9.23
CA ARG A 37 28.09 -3.37 7.87
C ARG A 37 29.36 -4.05 7.39
N ARG A 38 30.43 -4.05 8.19
CA ARG A 38 31.69 -4.70 7.85
C ARG A 38 31.51 -6.20 7.61
N VAL A 39 30.78 -6.88 8.48
CA VAL A 39 30.52 -8.32 8.35
C VAL A 39 29.72 -8.62 7.08
N VAL A 40 28.74 -7.77 6.74
CA VAL A 40 27.95 -7.91 5.50
C VAL A 40 28.84 -7.69 4.27
N GLU A 41 29.71 -6.68 4.28
CA GLU A 41 30.64 -6.40 3.18
C GLU A 41 31.64 -7.54 2.99
N GLU A 42 32.25 -8.04 4.05
CA GLU A 42 33.15 -9.21 4.01
C GLU A 42 32.44 -10.49 3.50
N ALA A 43 31.18 -10.69 3.90
CA ALA A 43 30.42 -11.85 3.43
C ALA A 43 30.05 -11.76 1.94
N LEU A 44 29.89 -10.57 1.39
CA LEU A 44 29.62 -10.34 -0.04
C LEU A 44 30.83 -10.62 -0.93
N ASP A 45 32.06 -10.71 -0.38
CA ASP A 45 33.23 -11.14 -1.16
C ASP A 45 33.12 -12.59 -1.66
N ALA A 46 32.35 -13.43 -0.93
CA ALA A 46 32.17 -14.85 -1.25
C ALA A 46 30.71 -15.23 -1.62
N HIS A 47 29.77 -14.33 -1.46
CA HIS A 47 28.35 -14.58 -1.67
C HIS A 47 27.70 -13.45 -2.50
N VAL A 48 26.72 -13.79 -3.33
CA VAL A 48 26.00 -12.79 -4.13
C VAL A 48 24.89 -12.10 -3.33
N ARG A 49 24.49 -12.70 -2.18
CA ARG A 49 23.45 -12.22 -1.28
C ARG A 49 23.85 -12.48 0.17
N VAL A 50 23.66 -11.46 0.98
CA VAL A 50 23.74 -11.57 2.44
C VAL A 50 22.41 -11.15 3.03
N GLU A 51 21.83 -11.99 3.89
CA GLU A 51 20.56 -11.74 4.53
C GLU A 51 20.63 -11.81 6.05
N THR A 52 19.64 -11.24 6.73
CA THR A 52 19.38 -11.45 8.15
C THR A 52 17.90 -11.55 8.42
N LEU A 53 17.54 -12.26 9.50
CA LEU A 53 16.17 -12.47 9.97
C LEU A 53 16.00 -11.76 11.31
N VAL A 54 15.20 -10.73 11.35
CA VAL A 54 14.99 -9.89 12.54
C VAL A 54 13.58 -10.11 13.09
N ALA A 55 13.43 -10.11 14.41
CA ALA A 55 12.11 -10.19 15.04
C ALA A 55 11.31 -8.90 14.77
N PRO A 56 9.99 -8.98 14.53
CA PRO A 56 9.16 -7.80 14.25
C PRO A 56 9.09 -6.79 15.40
N ASP A 57 9.31 -7.22 16.63
CA ASP A 57 9.32 -6.41 17.85
C ASP A 57 10.72 -5.89 18.24
N ASP A 58 11.78 -6.32 17.53
CA ASP A 58 13.15 -5.84 17.78
C ASP A 58 13.47 -4.63 16.88
N GLU A 59 13.00 -3.45 17.27
CA GLU A 59 13.23 -2.20 16.55
C GLU A 59 14.72 -1.87 16.43
N THR A 60 15.54 -2.23 17.42
CA THR A 60 16.99 -1.97 17.41
C THR A 60 17.68 -2.78 16.34
N ALA A 61 17.42 -4.08 16.26
CA ALA A 61 17.97 -4.93 15.20
C ALA A 61 17.49 -4.51 13.82
N GLN A 62 16.23 -4.09 13.67
CA GLN A 62 15.70 -3.54 12.40
C GLN A 62 16.48 -2.30 11.96
N ARG A 63 16.78 -1.38 12.89
CA ARG A 63 17.59 -0.19 12.62
C ARG A 63 19.02 -0.54 12.28
N VAL A 64 19.63 -1.49 12.99
CA VAL A 64 20.98 -1.99 12.68
C VAL A 64 21.03 -2.58 11.28
N ALA A 65 20.11 -3.50 10.92
CA ALA A 65 20.03 -4.08 9.59
C ALA A 65 19.89 -3.00 8.50
N THR A 66 18.92 -2.09 8.69
CA THR A 66 18.65 -1.01 7.73
C THR A 66 19.89 -0.13 7.51
N TRP A 67 20.49 0.40 8.57
CA TRP A 67 21.61 1.34 8.43
C TRP A 67 22.93 0.66 8.09
N SER A 68 23.01 -0.68 8.18
CA SER A 68 24.10 -1.47 7.60
C SER A 68 23.97 -1.65 6.08
N GLY A 69 22.93 -1.09 5.45
CA GLY A 69 22.72 -1.11 4.02
C GLY A 69 21.90 -2.30 3.53
N MET A 70 21.27 -3.04 4.44
CA MET A 70 20.39 -4.15 4.09
C MET A 70 18.96 -3.65 3.83
N ARG A 71 18.38 -4.00 2.70
CA ARG A 71 17.01 -3.62 2.34
C ARG A 71 16.00 -4.56 2.97
N ARG A 72 14.89 -4.01 3.46
CA ARG A 72 13.77 -4.79 3.95
C ARG A 72 13.02 -5.41 2.76
N GLU A 73 12.88 -6.75 2.73
CA GLU A 73 12.23 -7.46 1.63
C GLU A 73 10.82 -7.94 1.98
N GLY A 74 10.52 -8.15 3.25
CA GLY A 74 9.21 -8.59 3.68
C GLY A 74 9.22 -9.35 4.99
N VAL A 75 8.09 -10.02 5.29
CA VAL A 75 7.92 -10.84 6.49
C VAL A 75 7.77 -12.30 6.10
N MET A 76 8.65 -13.15 6.63
CA MET A 76 8.47 -14.61 6.64
C MET A 76 7.63 -14.99 7.83
N ARG A 77 6.42 -15.50 7.59
CA ARG A 77 5.51 -15.94 8.65
C ARG A 77 5.81 -17.38 9.05
N GLY A 78 5.72 -17.65 10.37
CA GLY A 78 5.81 -19.02 10.91
C GLY A 78 7.17 -19.68 10.75
N VAL A 79 8.27 -18.92 10.82
CA VAL A 79 9.63 -19.47 10.84
C VAL A 79 9.85 -20.21 12.16
N THR A 80 10.34 -21.44 12.10
CA THR A 80 10.63 -22.21 13.31
C THR A 80 11.95 -21.74 13.93
N VAL A 81 11.87 -21.21 15.15
CA VAL A 81 13.02 -20.82 15.96
C VAL A 81 12.91 -21.50 17.32
N SER A 82 13.88 -22.31 17.70
CA SER A 82 13.87 -23.06 18.98
C SER A 82 12.60 -23.90 19.21
N GLY A 83 11.98 -24.38 18.13
CA GLY A 83 10.77 -25.20 18.18
C GLY A 83 9.45 -24.42 18.17
N GLU A 84 9.49 -23.08 18.19
CA GLU A 84 8.32 -22.21 18.10
C GLU A 84 8.19 -21.58 16.72
N ALA A 85 6.94 -21.44 16.24
CA ALA A 85 6.64 -20.74 15.00
C ALA A 85 6.52 -19.24 15.25
N VAL A 86 7.44 -18.46 14.69
CA VAL A 86 7.53 -17.01 14.88
C VAL A 86 7.70 -16.30 13.54
N ASP A 87 7.24 -15.07 13.45
CA ASP A 87 7.47 -14.24 12.27
C ASP A 87 8.88 -13.63 12.30
N ARG A 88 9.44 -13.42 11.10
CA ARG A 88 10.74 -12.76 10.92
C ARG A 88 10.68 -11.79 9.76
N ILE A 89 11.25 -10.60 9.96
CA ILE A 89 11.48 -9.65 8.87
C ILE A 89 12.80 -10.01 8.19
N VAL A 90 12.74 -10.17 6.88
CA VAL A 90 13.91 -10.43 6.03
C VAL A 90 14.52 -9.11 5.61
N TYR A 91 15.80 -8.96 5.90
CA TYR A 91 16.64 -7.92 5.35
C TYR A 91 17.74 -8.56 4.51
N ALA A 92 18.08 -7.96 3.37
CA ALA A 92 19.13 -8.48 2.52
C ALA A 92 19.91 -7.35 1.82
N ARG A 93 21.17 -7.68 1.49
CA ARG A 93 22.02 -6.89 0.59
C ARG A 93 22.59 -7.80 -0.48
N LEU A 94 22.58 -7.32 -1.71
CA LEU A 94 23.16 -7.99 -2.86
C LEU A 94 24.49 -7.37 -3.22
N VAL A 95 25.39 -8.15 -3.83
CA VAL A 95 26.66 -7.64 -4.38
C VAL A 95 26.44 -6.56 -5.45
N THR A 96 25.27 -6.57 -6.11
CA THR A 96 24.89 -5.58 -7.13
C THR A 96 24.18 -4.34 -6.57
N ASP A 97 23.95 -4.28 -5.26
CA ASP A 97 23.30 -3.12 -4.65
C ASP A 97 24.26 -1.94 -4.59
N GLU A 98 23.79 -0.78 -5.07
CA GLU A 98 24.55 0.47 -4.93
C GLU A 98 24.82 0.80 -3.46
N PRO A 99 26.00 1.31 -3.13
CA PRO A 99 26.35 1.69 -1.77
C PRO A 99 25.39 2.73 -1.20
N VAL A 100 25.08 2.61 0.11
CA VAL A 100 24.12 3.50 0.80
C VAL A 100 24.55 4.97 0.81
N HIS A 101 25.86 5.26 0.72
CA HIS A 101 26.34 6.63 0.63
C HIS A 101 26.12 7.26 -0.76
N GLU A 102 25.81 6.46 -1.77
CA GLU A 102 25.41 6.95 -3.09
C GLU A 102 23.92 7.29 -3.13
N PRO A 103 23.52 8.37 -3.84
CA PRO A 103 22.12 8.82 -3.85
C PRO A 103 21.12 7.76 -4.30
N GLN A 104 21.50 6.89 -5.23
CA GLN A 104 20.64 5.81 -5.72
C GLN A 104 20.49 4.70 -4.68
N GLY A 105 21.61 4.28 -4.05
CA GLY A 105 21.61 3.29 -2.99
C GLY A 105 20.79 3.75 -1.77
N PHE A 106 20.94 5.03 -1.37
CA PHE A 106 20.15 5.62 -0.29
C PHE A 106 18.64 5.62 -0.60
N ARG A 107 18.23 6.06 -1.80
CA ARG A 107 16.82 6.02 -2.20
C ARG A 107 16.24 4.60 -2.24
N ALA A 108 17.02 3.64 -2.74
CA ALA A 108 16.60 2.24 -2.78
C ALA A 108 16.42 1.65 -1.37
N LEU A 109 17.32 2.01 -0.44
CA LEU A 109 17.17 1.65 0.97
C LEU A 109 15.89 2.23 1.57
N LEU A 110 15.66 3.55 1.43
CA LEU A 110 14.45 4.20 1.93
C LEU A 110 13.18 3.56 1.38
N ASN A 111 13.11 3.33 0.06
CA ASN A 111 11.96 2.71 -0.60
C ASN A 111 11.66 1.28 -0.10
N SER A 112 12.63 0.60 0.51
CA SER A 112 12.43 -0.76 1.04
C SER A 112 11.63 -0.80 2.35
N PHE A 113 11.64 0.28 3.14
CA PHE A 113 10.99 0.29 4.46
C PHE A 113 10.00 1.44 4.69
N LEU A 114 10.01 2.48 3.87
CA LEU A 114 9.01 3.56 3.99
C LEU A 114 7.60 2.99 3.82
N PRO A 115 6.66 3.39 4.70
CA PRO A 115 5.28 2.93 4.60
C PRO A 115 4.66 3.30 3.25
N ARG A 116 3.97 2.34 2.66
CA ARG A 116 3.14 2.58 1.47
C ARG A 116 1.69 2.62 1.90
N LYS A 117 0.94 3.56 1.36
CA LYS A 117 -0.51 3.65 1.57
C LYS A 117 -1.22 3.04 0.36
N ARG A 118 -2.28 2.28 0.61
CA ARG A 118 -3.18 1.83 -0.45
C ARG A 118 -3.93 3.05 -0.96
N ALA A 119 -3.77 3.38 -2.24
CA ALA A 119 -4.54 4.42 -2.90
C ALA A 119 -5.72 3.79 -3.63
N ILE A 120 -6.91 4.34 -3.43
CA ILE A 120 -8.16 3.96 -4.11
C ILE A 120 -8.62 5.19 -4.86
N SER A 121 -9.01 5.03 -6.11
CA SER A 121 -9.51 6.11 -6.94
C SER A 121 -10.95 5.82 -7.33
N GLN A 122 -11.87 6.76 -7.09
CA GLN A 122 -13.31 6.63 -7.31
C GLN A 122 -13.82 7.79 -8.14
N MET A 123 -14.88 7.57 -8.91
CA MET A 123 -15.50 8.57 -9.77
C MET A 123 -16.91 8.90 -9.28
N LEU A 124 -17.16 10.17 -9.01
CA LEU A 124 -18.48 10.72 -8.70
C LEU A 124 -19.18 11.10 -10.00
N VAL A 125 -19.96 10.18 -10.54
CA VAL A 125 -20.81 10.41 -11.73
C VAL A 125 -22.20 10.78 -11.27
N ARG A 126 -22.77 11.86 -11.80
CA ARG A 126 -24.12 12.35 -11.46
C ARG A 126 -25.02 12.32 -12.70
N ASP A 127 -26.32 12.32 -12.50
CA ASP A 127 -27.27 12.59 -13.57
C ASP A 127 -27.91 13.99 -13.46
N ASP A 128 -28.83 14.28 -14.39
CA ASP A 128 -29.53 15.58 -14.43
C ASP A 128 -30.45 15.82 -13.21
N ASP A 129 -30.82 14.75 -12.48
CA ASP A 129 -31.61 14.81 -11.24
C ASP A 129 -30.73 14.80 -9.98
N GLU A 130 -29.42 15.07 -10.11
CA GLU A 130 -28.41 15.06 -9.04
C GLU A 130 -28.28 13.70 -8.32
N ARG A 131 -28.74 12.61 -8.92
CA ARG A 131 -28.52 11.24 -8.41
C ARG A 131 -27.10 10.80 -8.72
N VAL A 132 -26.53 9.93 -7.88
CA VAL A 132 -25.15 9.45 -7.96
C VAL A 132 -25.12 8.02 -8.51
N LEU A 133 -24.27 7.76 -9.51
CA LEU A 133 -24.03 6.41 -10.01
C LEU A 133 -23.30 5.60 -8.96
N LEU A 134 -23.93 4.52 -8.52
CA LEU A 134 -23.38 3.53 -7.60
C LEU A 134 -23.31 2.15 -8.23
N CYS A 135 -22.33 1.37 -7.78
CA CYS A 135 -22.13 -0.01 -8.17
C CYS A 135 -22.33 -0.96 -6.98
N GLN A 136 -23.12 -2.02 -7.18
CA GLN A 136 -23.20 -3.14 -6.25
C GLN A 136 -22.10 -4.14 -6.57
N LEU A 137 -21.16 -4.30 -5.66
CA LEU A 137 -20.02 -5.20 -5.82
C LEU A 137 -20.41 -6.65 -5.51
N THR A 138 -19.74 -7.62 -6.14
CA THR A 138 -20.06 -9.05 -5.96
C THR A 138 -19.57 -9.60 -4.62
N TYR A 139 -18.50 -9.02 -4.06
CA TYR A 139 -17.80 -9.51 -2.87
C TYR A 139 -18.20 -8.80 -1.57
N LYS A 140 -19.09 -7.80 -1.63
CA LYS A 140 -19.68 -7.13 -0.46
C LYS A 140 -21.15 -6.79 -0.73
N ASN A 141 -21.93 -6.58 0.34
CA ASN A 141 -23.34 -6.21 0.20
C ASN A 141 -23.55 -4.73 -0.09
N ASP A 142 -22.67 -3.90 0.45
CA ASP A 142 -22.77 -2.45 0.31
C ASP A 142 -22.40 -2.01 -1.11
N TRP A 143 -23.09 -0.97 -1.55
CA TRP A 143 -22.79 -0.29 -2.80
C TRP A 143 -21.68 0.74 -2.60
N ASP A 144 -20.99 1.10 -3.68
CA ASP A 144 -19.91 2.07 -3.66
C ASP A 144 -19.86 2.87 -4.97
N LEU A 145 -19.09 3.95 -4.99
CA LEU A 145 -18.74 4.63 -6.23
C LEU A 145 -17.95 3.69 -7.16
N PRO A 146 -18.12 3.80 -8.49
CA PRO A 146 -17.27 3.08 -9.43
C PRO A 146 -15.80 3.50 -9.26
N GLY A 147 -14.88 2.54 -9.38
CA GLY A 147 -13.44 2.75 -9.22
C GLY A 147 -12.77 1.64 -8.43
N GLY A 148 -11.45 1.74 -8.29
CA GLY A 148 -10.65 0.69 -7.70
C GLY A 148 -9.28 1.14 -7.22
N VAL A 149 -8.38 0.17 -7.07
CA VAL A 149 -7.02 0.40 -6.56
C VAL A 149 -6.15 1.05 -7.63
N VAL A 150 -5.40 2.07 -7.24
CA VAL A 150 -4.37 2.68 -8.09
C VAL A 150 -3.17 1.75 -8.16
N GLU A 151 -2.81 1.32 -9.36
CA GLU A 151 -1.68 0.43 -9.58
C GLU A 151 -0.33 1.13 -9.44
N VAL A 152 0.73 0.34 -9.25
CA VAL A 152 2.10 0.88 -9.15
C VAL A 152 2.51 1.55 -10.46
N GLY A 153 2.88 2.83 -10.37
CA GLY A 153 3.29 3.62 -11.54
C GLY A 153 2.14 4.27 -12.30
N GLU A 154 0.90 4.04 -11.87
CA GLU A 154 -0.30 4.66 -12.44
C GLU A 154 -0.68 5.93 -11.66
N SER A 155 -1.20 6.96 -12.35
CA SER A 155 -1.78 8.11 -11.65
C SER A 155 -3.22 7.82 -11.21
N PRO A 156 -3.68 8.35 -10.05
CA PRO A 156 -5.04 8.12 -9.57
C PRO A 156 -6.14 8.51 -10.57
N GLN A 157 -5.92 9.58 -11.35
CA GLN A 157 -6.86 10.04 -12.37
C GLN A 157 -6.98 9.04 -13.53
N LEU A 158 -5.86 8.46 -13.96
CA LEU A 158 -5.87 7.43 -14.99
C LEU A 158 -6.46 6.12 -14.46
N ALA A 159 -6.15 5.76 -13.21
CA ALA A 159 -6.69 4.58 -12.56
C ALA A 159 -8.23 4.58 -12.57
N VAL A 160 -8.87 5.66 -12.12
CA VAL A 160 -10.34 5.71 -12.07
C VAL A 160 -10.97 5.66 -13.47
N THR A 161 -10.34 6.27 -14.47
CA THR A 161 -10.81 6.20 -15.87
C THR A 161 -10.71 4.76 -16.40
N ARG A 162 -9.63 4.04 -16.07
CA ARG A 162 -9.47 2.62 -16.41
C ARG A 162 -10.51 1.76 -15.71
N GLU A 163 -10.67 1.92 -14.39
CA GLU A 163 -11.62 1.13 -13.59
C GLU A 163 -13.07 1.30 -14.08
N VAL A 164 -13.51 2.54 -14.32
CA VAL A 164 -14.88 2.79 -14.84
C VAL A 164 -15.07 2.11 -16.19
N ARG A 165 -14.06 2.10 -17.04
CA ARG A 165 -14.14 1.40 -18.33
C ARG A 165 -14.15 -0.12 -18.15
N GLU A 166 -13.38 -0.68 -17.22
CA GLU A 166 -13.29 -2.11 -16.95
C GLU A 166 -14.53 -2.63 -16.24
N GLU A 167 -15.02 -1.92 -15.24
CA GLU A 167 -16.19 -2.31 -14.44
C GLU A 167 -17.53 -2.12 -15.19
N LEU A 168 -17.66 -1.02 -15.93
CA LEU A 168 -18.93 -0.55 -16.49
C LEU A 168 -18.94 -0.47 -18.03
N GLY A 169 -17.81 -0.62 -18.70
CA GLY A 169 -17.70 -0.43 -20.15
C GLY A 169 -17.79 1.03 -20.60
N LEU A 170 -17.89 1.98 -19.67
CA LEU A 170 -18.07 3.39 -19.96
C LEU A 170 -16.72 4.10 -20.18
N SER A 171 -16.67 4.93 -21.22
CA SER A 171 -15.50 5.78 -21.51
C SER A 171 -15.75 7.18 -20.94
N LEU A 172 -15.66 7.30 -19.62
CA LEU A 172 -15.78 8.58 -18.91
C LEU A 172 -14.39 9.10 -18.54
N GLU A 173 -14.16 10.38 -18.72
CA GLU A 173 -12.90 11.01 -18.28
C GLU A 173 -13.05 11.57 -16.88
N ALA A 174 -12.05 11.34 -16.04
CA ALA A 174 -12.00 11.92 -14.71
C ALA A 174 -11.68 13.42 -14.77
N GLY A 175 -12.56 14.23 -14.25
CA GLY A 175 -12.41 15.65 -14.06
C GLY A 175 -11.53 16.01 -12.86
N PRO A 176 -11.77 17.17 -12.20
CA PRO A 176 -11.02 17.59 -11.03
C PRO A 176 -11.15 16.62 -9.85
N LEU A 177 -10.11 16.55 -9.01
CA LEU A 177 -10.19 15.91 -7.69
C LEU A 177 -11.13 16.71 -6.79
N LEU A 178 -12.17 16.05 -6.28
CA LEU A 178 -13.15 16.63 -5.37
C LEU A 178 -12.79 16.45 -3.91
N LEU A 179 -12.25 15.25 -3.58
CA LEU A 179 -12.06 14.84 -2.19
C LEU A 179 -10.88 13.86 -2.07
N THR A 180 -10.10 14.03 -1.02
CA THR A 180 -9.22 12.98 -0.48
C THR A 180 -9.75 12.56 0.88
N ASP A 181 -10.12 11.29 1.03
CA ASP A 181 -10.64 10.71 2.27
C ASP A 181 -9.68 9.64 2.80
N TRP A 182 -9.18 9.82 4.02
CA TRP A 182 -8.39 8.79 4.68
C TRP A 182 -9.31 7.77 5.37
N LEU A 183 -9.12 6.52 5.05
CA LEU A 183 -9.78 5.39 5.71
C LEU A 183 -8.83 4.72 6.69
N PRO A 184 -9.16 4.66 7.98
CA PRO A 184 -8.39 3.88 8.94
C PRO A 184 -8.46 2.38 8.63
N PRO A 185 -7.59 1.55 9.22
CA PRO A 185 -7.70 0.10 9.11
C PRO A 185 -9.09 -0.38 9.55
N TRP A 186 -9.71 -1.24 8.75
CA TRP A 186 -11.07 -1.74 9.01
C TRP A 186 -11.27 -3.16 8.50
N SER A 187 -11.85 -4.02 9.33
CA SER A 187 -12.26 -5.39 8.94
C SER A 187 -11.17 -6.22 8.24
N GLY A 188 -9.91 -6.09 8.70
CA GLY A 188 -8.76 -6.80 8.14
C GLY A 188 -8.10 -6.10 6.94
N TRP A 189 -8.62 -4.97 6.50
CA TRP A 189 -7.98 -4.11 5.51
C TRP A 189 -7.03 -3.12 6.18
N ASP A 190 -5.86 -2.90 5.58
CA ASP A 190 -4.98 -1.79 5.93
C ASP A 190 -5.62 -0.46 5.56
N ASP A 191 -5.09 0.63 6.13
CA ASP A 191 -5.53 1.98 5.83
C ASP A 191 -5.39 2.34 4.33
N ALA A 192 -6.21 3.28 3.89
CA ALA A 192 -6.23 3.72 2.49
C ALA A 192 -6.47 5.23 2.36
N LEU A 193 -6.04 5.78 1.24
CA LEU A 193 -6.44 7.08 0.75
C LEU A 193 -7.41 6.89 -0.42
N CYS A 194 -8.66 7.34 -0.24
CA CYS A 194 -9.66 7.38 -1.30
C CYS A 194 -9.63 8.75 -1.96
N LEU A 195 -9.41 8.77 -3.27
CA LEU A 195 -9.39 9.97 -4.09
C LEU A 195 -10.64 9.96 -4.97
N VAL A 196 -11.55 10.90 -4.74
CA VAL A 196 -12.81 11.01 -5.49
C VAL A 196 -12.69 12.10 -6.55
N PHE A 197 -12.81 11.70 -7.81
CA PHE A 197 -12.78 12.59 -8.96
C PHE A 197 -14.18 12.89 -9.48
N ASP A 198 -14.36 14.10 -10.04
CA ASP A 198 -15.61 14.47 -10.72
C ASP A 198 -15.74 13.69 -12.03
N GLY A 199 -16.79 12.90 -12.15
CA GLY A 199 -17.15 12.17 -13.36
C GLY A 199 -18.14 12.96 -14.26
N GLY A 200 -18.53 14.17 -13.85
CA GLY A 200 -19.48 15.01 -14.59
C GLY A 200 -20.93 14.60 -14.42
N VAL A 201 -21.78 15.18 -15.27
CA VAL A 201 -23.21 14.91 -15.34
C VAL A 201 -23.51 14.16 -16.64
N HIS A 202 -24.22 13.04 -16.56
CA HIS A 202 -24.57 12.18 -17.68
C HIS A 202 -26.05 11.85 -17.65
N PRO A 203 -26.73 11.74 -18.80
CA PRO A 203 -28.14 11.36 -18.81
C PRO A 203 -28.32 9.93 -18.30
N GLU A 204 -29.48 9.63 -17.70
CA GLU A 204 -29.79 8.27 -17.20
C GLU A 204 -29.62 7.19 -18.29
N ALA A 205 -29.81 7.56 -19.58
CA ALA A 205 -29.61 6.67 -20.70
C ALA A 205 -28.18 6.09 -20.82
N VAL A 206 -27.17 6.65 -20.12
CA VAL A 206 -25.82 6.07 -20.06
C VAL A 206 -25.86 4.65 -19.45
N LEU A 207 -26.88 4.33 -18.65
CA LEU A 207 -27.08 2.99 -18.10
C LEU A 207 -27.39 1.94 -19.17
N ASP A 208 -27.95 2.34 -20.31
CA ASP A 208 -28.26 1.44 -21.43
C ASP A 208 -26.99 1.00 -22.17
N GLU A 209 -25.90 1.76 -22.02
CA GLU A 209 -24.59 1.47 -22.62
C GLU A 209 -23.70 0.59 -21.73
N LEU A 210 -24.16 0.26 -20.51
CA LEU A 210 -23.34 -0.48 -19.54
C LEU A 210 -22.98 -1.88 -20.03
N VAL A 211 -21.68 -2.14 -20.05
CA VAL A 211 -21.12 -3.49 -20.20
C VAL A 211 -20.45 -3.85 -18.87
N ARG A 212 -21.23 -4.40 -17.96
CA ARG A 212 -20.76 -4.71 -16.60
C ARG A 212 -19.75 -5.86 -16.59
N GLN A 213 -18.71 -5.71 -15.82
CA GLN A 213 -17.79 -6.78 -15.45
C GLN A 213 -18.52 -7.69 -14.43
N GLU A 214 -19.16 -8.75 -14.88
CA GLU A 214 -20.05 -9.61 -14.06
C GLU A 214 -19.36 -10.27 -12.86
N ARG A 215 -18.03 -10.39 -12.87
CA ARG A 215 -17.26 -10.94 -11.74
C ARG A 215 -17.17 -9.94 -10.59
N GLU A 216 -17.28 -8.65 -10.86
CA GLU A 216 -17.08 -7.57 -9.90
C GLU A 216 -18.35 -6.78 -9.63
N ILE A 217 -19.16 -6.51 -10.65
CA ILE A 217 -20.35 -5.64 -10.58
C ILE A 217 -21.63 -6.44 -10.82
N ARG A 218 -22.51 -6.51 -9.81
CA ARG A 218 -23.86 -7.10 -9.92
C ARG A 218 -24.83 -6.15 -10.57
N HIS A 219 -24.88 -4.91 -10.07
CA HIS A 219 -25.79 -3.86 -10.52
C HIS A 219 -25.07 -2.52 -10.51
N ALA A 220 -25.54 -1.61 -11.36
CA ALA A 220 -25.19 -0.21 -11.32
C ALA A 220 -26.48 0.60 -11.53
N ALA A 221 -26.64 1.68 -10.78
CA ALA A 221 -27.83 2.55 -10.87
C ALA A 221 -27.50 3.95 -10.37
N PHE A 222 -28.21 4.95 -10.89
CA PHE A 222 -28.26 6.26 -10.27
C PHE A 222 -29.12 6.22 -9.01
N CYS A 223 -28.59 6.71 -7.91
CA CYS A 223 -29.19 6.66 -6.57
C CYS A 223 -29.35 8.07 -6.01
N THR A 224 -30.51 8.32 -5.41
CA THR A 224 -30.77 9.51 -4.61
C THR A 224 -29.90 9.48 -3.33
N LEU A 225 -29.73 10.62 -2.64
CA LEU A 225 -28.99 10.64 -1.37
C LEU A 225 -29.60 9.71 -0.31
N THR A 226 -30.91 9.56 -0.26
CA THR A 226 -31.57 8.61 0.64
C THR A 226 -31.16 7.17 0.31
N GLU A 227 -31.13 6.80 -0.97
CA GLU A 227 -30.68 5.47 -1.39
C GLU A 227 -29.18 5.27 -1.18
N VAL A 228 -28.36 6.34 -1.27
CA VAL A 228 -26.93 6.29 -0.91
C VAL A 228 -26.79 5.92 0.57
N GLU A 229 -27.56 6.56 1.46
CA GLU A 229 -27.52 6.26 2.90
C GLU A 229 -28.00 4.83 3.22
N GLU A 230 -28.99 4.31 2.46
CA GLU A 230 -29.54 2.96 2.65
C GLU A 230 -28.62 1.85 2.11
N ARG A 231 -27.92 2.10 1.00
CA ARG A 231 -27.18 1.10 0.24
C ARG A 231 -25.70 1.06 0.54
N CYS A 232 -25.11 2.18 0.91
CA CYS A 232 -23.67 2.30 1.17
C CYS A 232 -23.35 2.07 2.64
N ALA A 233 -22.10 1.69 2.91
CA ALA A 233 -21.55 1.79 4.26
C ALA A 233 -21.54 3.26 4.71
N ASP A 234 -21.72 3.53 6.02
CA ASP A 234 -21.81 4.87 6.60
C ASP A 234 -20.70 5.82 6.16
N PHE A 235 -19.45 5.33 6.14
CA PHE A 235 -18.30 6.14 5.75
C PHE A 235 -18.29 6.42 4.24
N THR A 236 -18.79 5.51 3.41
CA THR A 236 -18.96 5.72 1.96
C THR A 236 -20.05 6.76 1.69
N ALA A 237 -21.19 6.66 2.36
CA ALA A 237 -22.28 7.63 2.22
C ALA A 237 -21.79 9.05 2.60
N ARG A 238 -21.10 9.20 3.73
CA ARG A 238 -20.53 10.50 4.14
C ARG A 238 -19.49 11.02 3.15
N ARG A 239 -18.63 10.14 2.60
CA ARG A 239 -17.66 10.49 1.56
C ARG A 239 -18.36 11.05 0.32
N ILE A 240 -19.42 10.42 -0.13
CA ILE A 240 -20.22 10.87 -1.30
C ILE A 240 -20.81 12.25 -1.03
N VAL A 241 -21.44 12.45 0.14
CA VAL A 241 -21.99 13.76 0.54
C VAL A 241 -20.92 14.83 0.58
N SER A 242 -19.74 14.54 1.14
CA SER A 242 -18.61 15.49 1.19
C SER A 242 -18.07 15.80 -0.21
N ALA A 243 -17.99 14.81 -1.11
CA ALA A 243 -17.57 15.02 -2.48
C ALA A 243 -18.58 15.87 -3.27
N LEU A 244 -19.89 15.60 -3.12
CA LEU A 244 -20.96 16.40 -3.75
C LEU A 244 -20.92 17.86 -3.31
N ALA A 245 -20.71 18.11 -2.01
CA ALA A 245 -20.61 19.47 -1.48
C ALA A 245 -19.40 20.26 -2.06
N ASN A 246 -18.44 19.57 -2.65
CA ASN A 246 -17.25 20.18 -3.23
C ASN A 246 -17.27 20.27 -4.76
N VAL A 247 -18.34 19.83 -5.40
CA VAL A 247 -18.53 20.02 -6.85
C VAL A 247 -18.61 21.50 -7.17
N GLY A 248 -17.75 21.97 -8.11
CA GLY A 248 -17.63 23.40 -8.41
C GLY A 248 -16.96 24.25 -7.31
N GLY A 249 -16.41 23.63 -6.29
CA GLY A 249 -15.70 24.27 -5.20
C GLY A 249 -14.32 24.81 -5.60
N ALA A 250 -13.67 25.52 -4.66
CA ALA A 250 -12.37 26.16 -4.88
C ALA A 250 -11.16 25.19 -4.92
N GLY A 251 -11.38 23.90 -4.68
CA GLY A 251 -10.35 22.85 -4.68
C GLY A 251 -10.80 21.62 -3.87
N PRO A 252 -9.99 20.55 -3.85
CA PRO A 252 -10.35 19.31 -3.18
C PRO A 252 -10.45 19.48 -1.67
N ALA A 253 -11.45 18.84 -1.06
CA ALA A 253 -11.58 18.74 0.38
C ALA A 253 -10.72 17.56 0.92
N TYR A 254 -10.47 17.58 2.22
CA TYR A 254 -9.89 16.45 2.95
C TYR A 254 -10.85 16.01 4.05
N THR A 255 -11.04 14.70 4.18
CA THR A 255 -11.86 14.09 5.23
C THR A 255 -11.16 12.86 5.82
N GLU A 256 -11.66 12.40 6.98
CA GLU A 256 -11.30 11.13 7.61
C GLU A 256 -12.59 10.33 7.86
N SER A 257 -12.76 9.21 7.19
CA SER A 257 -14.01 8.42 7.19
C SER A 257 -15.24 9.26 6.79
N GLY A 258 -15.05 10.18 5.83
CA GLY A 258 -16.07 11.08 5.31
C GLY A 258 -16.45 12.26 6.25
N ARG A 259 -15.64 12.58 7.26
CA ARG A 259 -15.88 13.66 8.24
C ARG A 259 -14.82 14.75 8.21
#